data_6e18f1e8bf6ab7a7c5efc4cab23c8225
#
_entry.id   6e18f1e8bf6ab7a7c5efc4cab23c8225
#
_cell.length_a   1.000
_cell.length_b   1.000
_cell.length_c   1.000
_cell.angle_alpha   90.00
_cell.angle_beta   90.00
_cell.angle_gamma   90.00
#
_symmetry.space_group_name_H-M   'P 1'
#
loop_
_entity.id
_entity.type
_entity.pdbx_description
1 polymer ?
#
loop_
_entity_poly.entity_id
_entity_poly.type
_entity_poly.pdbx_seq_one_letter_code
_entity_poly.pdbx_strand_id
1 'polypeptide(L)'
;MTDFAGKAAEARGFSVVFDACAEAFLDEPDEAIIDDVRKVAAALGQDGFNFAADDDLKQRYYDRLFVTSTPYYVPLIESSVARGAEDEDGVMRYASTQSDLTDHVLRCYHTVEFDFQALSGYDLAVKSLHPDSLASELAFLAFCKKREAECWESSDEAQAEHWAQLAAQFSKQHASRWVGKAADCLARTDEDFYPIEPLKIPTINFTQIKTEATRLEIIVAFF
;
A
#
# COMPACT_ATOMS: atom_id res chain seq x y z
N MET A 1 -7.43 -26.43 -20.87
CA MET A 1 -8.05 -26.64 -19.53
C MET A 1 -7.56 -25.51 -18.68
N THR A 2 -8.42 -24.67 -18.16
CA THR A 2 -8.05 -23.50 -17.34
C THR A 2 -7.44 -23.97 -16.04
N ASP A 3 -6.27 -23.46 -15.69
CA ASP A 3 -5.61 -23.77 -14.40
C ASP A 3 -6.22 -22.90 -13.27
N PHE A 4 -7.38 -23.30 -12.79
CA PHE A 4 -8.05 -22.59 -11.70
C PHE A 4 -7.26 -22.61 -10.38
N ALA A 5 -6.60 -23.73 -10.09
CA ALA A 5 -5.82 -23.85 -8.85
C ALA A 5 -4.58 -22.91 -8.84
N GLY A 6 -3.88 -22.81 -9.97
CA GLY A 6 -2.76 -21.89 -10.11
C GLY A 6 -3.21 -20.43 -10.01
N LYS A 7 -4.29 -20.06 -10.69
CA LYS A 7 -4.86 -18.71 -10.61
C LYS A 7 -5.34 -18.36 -9.19
N ALA A 8 -5.99 -19.31 -8.50
CA ALA A 8 -6.41 -19.11 -7.11
C ALA A 8 -5.22 -18.88 -6.18
N ALA A 9 -4.16 -19.70 -6.32
CA ALA A 9 -2.94 -19.56 -5.52
C ALA A 9 -2.24 -18.22 -5.76
N GLU A 10 -2.15 -17.77 -7.01
CA GLU A 10 -1.61 -16.45 -7.37
C GLU A 10 -2.42 -15.32 -6.72
N ALA A 11 -3.73 -15.31 -6.91
CA ALA A 11 -4.60 -14.27 -6.34
C ALA A 11 -4.52 -14.23 -4.81
N ARG A 12 -4.45 -15.41 -4.17
CA ARG A 12 -4.29 -15.52 -2.71
C ARG A 12 -2.93 -14.99 -2.25
N GLY A 13 -1.86 -15.28 -2.99
CA GLY A 13 -0.53 -14.72 -2.71
C GLY A 13 -0.55 -13.20 -2.71
N PHE A 14 -1.17 -12.57 -3.71
CA PHE A 14 -1.34 -11.11 -3.75
C PHE A 14 -2.20 -10.58 -2.61
N SER A 15 -3.28 -11.28 -2.25
CA SER A 15 -4.10 -10.87 -1.11
C SER A 15 -3.28 -10.80 0.17
N VAL A 16 -2.48 -11.82 0.47
CA VAL A 16 -1.61 -11.87 1.66
C VAL A 16 -0.58 -10.74 1.65
N VAL A 17 0.04 -10.47 0.50
CA VAL A 17 1.02 -9.39 0.38
C VAL A 17 0.40 -8.02 0.64
N PHE A 18 -0.72 -7.72 0.00
CA PHE A 18 -1.40 -6.44 0.22
C PHE A 18 -1.91 -6.28 1.65
N ASP A 19 -2.36 -7.37 2.27
CA ASP A 19 -2.84 -7.39 3.65
C ASP A 19 -1.71 -7.08 4.63
N ALA A 20 -0.59 -7.80 4.53
CA ALA A 20 0.60 -7.55 5.35
C ALA A 20 1.13 -6.11 5.20
N CYS A 21 1.05 -5.55 3.98
CA CYS A 21 1.45 -4.17 3.75
C CYS A 21 0.45 -3.17 4.33
N ALA A 22 -0.86 -3.44 4.30
CA ALA A 22 -1.84 -2.61 4.95
C ALA A 22 -1.65 -2.62 6.47
N GLU A 23 -1.43 -3.80 7.06
CA GLU A 23 -1.16 -3.98 8.49
C GLU A 23 0.06 -3.18 8.96
N ALA A 24 1.13 -3.14 8.16
CA ALA A 24 2.32 -2.37 8.50
C ALA A 24 2.08 -0.85 8.63
N PHE A 25 1.01 -0.32 8.03
CA PHE A 25 0.58 1.07 8.21
C PHE A 25 -0.54 1.23 9.26
N LEU A 26 -1.21 0.14 9.63
CA LEU A 26 -2.30 0.14 10.59
C LEU A 26 -1.84 -0.19 12.01
N ASP A 27 -0.75 -0.90 12.17
CA ASP A 27 -0.23 -1.32 13.46
C ASP A 27 1.13 -0.73 13.79
N GLU A 28 1.42 -0.64 15.09
CA GLU A 28 2.77 -0.26 15.56
C GLU A 28 3.77 -1.34 15.13
N PRO A 29 4.98 -0.92 14.67
CA PRO A 29 6.00 -1.89 14.30
C PRO A 29 6.44 -2.72 15.51
N ASP A 30 6.06 -3.98 15.50
CA ASP A 30 6.50 -5.01 16.43
C ASP A 30 7.26 -6.13 15.69
N GLU A 31 7.73 -7.13 16.43
CA GLU A 31 8.48 -8.25 15.85
C GLU A 31 7.64 -9.03 14.81
N ALA A 32 6.33 -9.14 14.98
CA ALA A 32 5.46 -9.86 14.05
C ALA A 32 5.32 -9.09 12.73
N ILE A 33 5.00 -7.80 12.80
CA ILE A 33 4.92 -6.90 11.64
C ILE A 33 6.24 -6.88 10.86
N ILE A 34 7.37 -6.71 11.57
CA ILE A 34 8.69 -6.70 10.94
C ILE A 34 9.01 -8.04 10.27
N ASP A 35 8.62 -9.16 10.89
CA ASP A 35 8.85 -10.48 10.31
C ASP A 35 8.00 -10.70 9.05
N ASP A 36 6.76 -10.22 9.02
CA ASP A 36 5.90 -10.32 7.85
C ASP A 36 6.38 -9.40 6.70
N VAL A 37 6.80 -8.17 7.01
CA VAL A 37 7.46 -7.29 6.05
C VAL A 37 8.73 -7.94 5.48
N ARG A 38 9.54 -8.57 6.31
CA ARG A 38 10.76 -9.29 5.89
C ARG A 38 10.45 -10.47 4.97
N LYS A 39 9.38 -11.23 5.26
CA LYS A 39 8.91 -12.32 4.38
C LYS A 39 8.44 -11.80 3.03
N VAL A 40 7.68 -10.70 3.04
CA VAL A 40 7.24 -10.04 1.81
C VAL A 40 8.45 -9.59 1.01
N ALA A 41 9.41 -8.87 1.60
CA ALA A 41 10.63 -8.41 0.94
C ALA A 41 11.41 -9.58 0.32
N ALA A 42 11.62 -10.67 1.08
CA ALA A 42 12.31 -11.86 0.59
C ALA A 42 11.58 -12.52 -0.59
N ALA A 43 10.25 -12.60 -0.55
CA ALA A 43 9.44 -13.11 -1.66
C ALA A 43 9.59 -12.26 -2.92
N LEU A 44 10.01 -11.00 -2.78
CA LEU A 44 10.27 -10.03 -3.83
C LEU A 44 11.72 -10.04 -4.35
N GLY A 45 12.55 -10.92 -3.79
CA GLY A 45 13.96 -10.97 -4.11
C GLY A 45 14.76 -9.80 -3.55
N GLN A 46 14.24 -9.14 -2.50
CA GLN A 46 14.96 -8.07 -1.82
C GLN A 46 15.57 -8.58 -0.52
N ASP A 47 16.88 -8.55 -0.46
CA ASP A 47 17.66 -8.87 0.73
C ASP A 47 18.02 -7.56 1.47
N GLY A 48 17.99 -7.59 2.80
CA GLY A 48 18.54 -6.48 3.60
C GLY A 48 17.59 -5.81 4.59
N PHE A 49 16.34 -6.26 4.72
CA PHE A 49 15.43 -5.77 5.75
C PHE A 49 15.83 -6.29 7.14
N ASN A 50 16.78 -5.62 7.79
CA ASN A 50 17.28 -5.94 9.13
C ASN A 50 16.87 -4.87 10.14
N PHE A 51 15.60 -4.58 10.27
CA PHE A 51 15.08 -3.70 11.31
C PHE A 51 14.82 -4.50 12.58
N ALA A 52 15.12 -3.90 13.73
CA ALA A 52 14.69 -4.39 15.03
C ALA A 52 13.40 -3.65 15.43
N ALA A 53 12.46 -4.36 16.03
CA ALA A 53 11.28 -3.77 16.62
C ALA A 53 11.64 -3.13 17.97
N ASP A 54 12.27 -1.98 17.92
CA ASP A 54 12.71 -1.22 19.09
C ASP A 54 11.91 0.09 19.27
N ASP A 55 12.15 0.77 20.38
CA ASP A 55 11.45 2.03 20.68
C ASP A 55 11.81 3.14 19.67
N ASP A 56 12.99 3.07 19.07
CA ASP A 56 13.45 4.03 18.08
C ASP A 56 12.63 3.85 16.77
N LEU A 57 12.41 2.62 16.32
CA LEU A 57 11.55 2.33 15.16
C LEU A 57 10.12 2.78 15.41
N LYS A 58 9.57 2.55 16.62
CA LYS A 58 8.23 3.01 16.98
C LYS A 58 8.12 4.53 16.98
N GLN A 59 9.11 5.23 17.54
CA GLN A 59 9.13 6.70 17.52
C GLN A 59 9.12 7.23 16.09
N ARG A 60 9.88 6.60 15.21
CA ARG A 60 9.93 6.95 13.79
C ARG A 60 8.62 6.74 13.10
N TYR A 61 7.94 5.63 13.37
CA TYR A 61 6.60 5.35 12.87
C TYR A 61 5.63 6.48 13.26
N TYR A 62 5.66 6.93 14.52
CA TYR A 62 4.83 8.06 14.97
C TYR A 62 5.19 9.37 14.28
N ASP A 63 6.46 9.70 14.22
CA ASP A 63 6.93 10.97 13.65
C ASP A 63 6.57 11.11 12.17
N ARG A 64 6.52 9.99 11.45
CA ARG A 64 6.21 9.97 10.03
C ARG A 64 4.73 9.97 9.72
N LEU A 65 3.95 9.21 10.47
CA LEU A 65 2.55 8.97 10.11
C LEU A 65 1.57 9.84 10.88
N PHE A 66 1.93 10.32 12.09
CA PHE A 66 0.96 10.98 12.95
C PHE A 66 1.37 12.35 13.48
N VAL A 67 2.65 12.64 13.59
CA VAL A 67 3.11 13.92 14.17
C VAL A 67 3.33 14.95 13.08
N THR A 68 2.27 15.65 12.71
CA THR A 68 2.25 16.62 11.59
C THR A 68 3.21 17.80 11.75
N SER A 69 3.73 18.04 12.96
CA SER A 69 4.70 19.11 13.25
C SER A 69 6.16 18.71 13.02
N THR A 70 6.45 17.44 12.77
CA THR A 70 7.81 17.01 12.46
C THR A 70 8.13 17.25 10.98
N PRO A 71 9.39 17.49 10.62
CA PRO A 71 9.81 17.59 9.23
C PRO A 71 9.72 16.24 8.48
N TYR A 72 9.56 15.14 9.21
CA TYR A 72 9.50 13.78 8.69
C TYR A 72 8.08 13.33 8.30
N TYR A 73 7.06 14.10 8.68
CA TYR A 73 5.66 13.75 8.42
C TYR A 73 5.35 13.73 6.92
N VAL A 74 4.84 12.62 6.46
CA VAL A 74 4.29 12.45 5.10
C VAL A 74 2.85 11.96 5.22
N PRO A 75 1.85 12.73 4.80
CA PRO A 75 0.48 12.26 4.77
C PRO A 75 0.36 11.16 3.70
N LEU A 76 0.21 9.92 4.11
CA LEU A 76 0.01 8.80 3.19
C LEU A 76 -1.45 8.73 2.73
N ILE A 77 -1.93 9.82 2.12
CA ILE A 77 -3.29 10.03 1.62
C ILE A 77 -3.20 10.47 0.16
N GLU A 78 -3.88 9.75 -0.76
CA GLU A 78 -3.80 9.98 -2.21
C GLU A 78 -4.07 11.45 -2.57
N SER A 79 -5.19 11.99 -2.11
CA SER A 79 -5.59 13.37 -2.41
C SER A 79 -4.54 14.39 -1.99
N SER A 80 -3.87 14.16 -0.88
CA SER A 80 -2.81 15.03 -0.35
C SER A 80 -1.52 14.96 -1.16
N VAL A 81 -1.04 13.75 -1.41
CA VAL A 81 0.25 13.51 -2.05
C VAL A 81 0.16 13.72 -3.56
N ALA A 82 -0.85 13.13 -4.23
CA ALA A 82 -0.98 13.22 -5.69
C ALA A 82 -1.07 14.67 -6.17
N ARG A 83 -1.77 15.52 -5.42
CA ARG A 83 -2.00 16.94 -5.75
C ARG A 83 -1.03 17.90 -5.07
N GLY A 84 -0.17 17.41 -4.19
CA GLY A 84 0.89 18.22 -3.61
C GLY A 84 1.88 18.68 -4.68
N ALA A 85 2.62 19.72 -4.39
CA ALA A 85 3.67 20.26 -5.27
C ALA A 85 4.85 20.76 -4.45
N GLU A 86 6.02 20.78 -5.04
CA GLU A 86 7.19 21.43 -4.44
C GLU A 86 7.05 22.96 -4.58
N ASP A 87 7.39 23.68 -3.52
CA ASP A 87 7.50 25.13 -3.55
C ASP A 87 8.86 25.58 -4.19
N GLU A 88 9.09 26.91 -4.20
CA GLU A 88 10.30 27.50 -4.77
C GLU A 88 11.59 27.06 -4.06
N ASP A 89 11.49 26.62 -2.81
CA ASP A 89 12.60 26.12 -1.99
C ASP A 89 12.77 24.59 -2.10
N GLY A 90 11.98 23.92 -2.96
CA GLY A 90 12.00 22.46 -3.12
C GLY A 90 11.30 21.70 -1.98
N VAL A 91 10.55 22.39 -1.11
CA VAL A 91 9.82 21.76 -0.03
C VAL A 91 8.46 21.30 -0.52
N MET A 92 8.15 20.01 -0.25
CA MET A 92 6.86 19.45 -0.62
C MET A 92 5.72 20.07 0.17
N ARG A 93 4.74 20.64 -0.53
CA ARG A 93 3.49 21.16 0.03
C ARG A 93 2.36 20.20 -0.32
N TYR A 94 1.82 19.57 0.71
CA TYR A 94 0.73 18.63 0.57
C TYR A 94 -0.61 19.35 0.36
N ALA A 95 -1.46 18.78 -0.50
CA ALA A 95 -2.79 19.32 -0.76
C ALA A 95 -3.79 18.91 0.34
N SER A 96 -5.05 19.35 0.20
CA SER A 96 -6.14 18.95 1.11
C SER A 96 -6.35 17.43 1.05
N THR A 97 -6.69 16.85 2.20
CA THR A 97 -7.07 15.44 2.32
C THR A 97 -8.48 15.15 1.81
N GLN A 98 -9.25 16.16 1.44
CA GLN A 98 -10.59 15.99 0.85
C GLN A 98 -10.59 16.44 -0.61
N SER A 99 -11.04 15.55 -1.48
CA SER A 99 -11.10 15.83 -2.92
C SER A 99 -12.05 14.86 -3.65
N ASP A 100 -12.23 15.10 -4.94
CA ASP A 100 -12.94 14.17 -5.84
C ASP A 100 -12.25 12.78 -5.95
N LEU A 101 -10.94 12.68 -5.64
CA LEU A 101 -10.25 11.40 -5.53
C LEU A 101 -10.80 10.60 -4.35
N THR A 102 -10.89 11.22 -3.16
CA THR A 102 -11.47 10.62 -1.96
C THR A 102 -12.90 10.12 -2.23
N ASP A 103 -13.73 10.96 -2.88
CA ASP A 103 -15.10 10.59 -3.23
C ASP A 103 -15.15 9.42 -4.24
N HIS A 104 -14.17 9.34 -5.14
CA HIS A 104 -14.10 8.24 -6.10
C HIS A 104 -13.71 6.93 -5.42
N VAL A 105 -12.71 6.95 -4.53
CA VAL A 105 -12.33 5.79 -3.72
C VAL A 105 -13.52 5.27 -2.92
N LEU A 106 -14.25 6.14 -2.22
CA LEU A 106 -15.44 5.77 -1.47
C LEU A 106 -16.50 5.10 -2.34
N ARG A 107 -16.73 5.60 -3.56
CA ARG A 107 -17.66 4.96 -4.51
C ARG A 107 -17.19 3.55 -4.90
N CYS A 108 -15.88 3.35 -5.12
CA CYS A 108 -15.34 2.02 -5.39
C CYS A 108 -15.61 1.06 -4.22
N TYR A 109 -15.36 1.49 -3.00
CA TYR A 109 -15.62 0.69 -1.79
C TYR A 109 -17.10 0.32 -1.65
N HIS A 110 -17.99 1.29 -1.79
CA HIS A 110 -19.44 1.07 -1.68
C HIS A 110 -19.98 0.11 -2.74
N THR A 111 -19.39 0.10 -3.95
CA THR A 111 -19.83 -0.79 -5.04
C THR A 111 -19.72 -2.27 -4.68
N VAL A 112 -18.79 -2.62 -3.79
CA VAL A 112 -18.52 -4.01 -3.37
C VAL A 112 -18.68 -4.22 -1.87
N GLU A 113 -19.29 -3.26 -1.18
CA GLU A 113 -19.55 -3.32 0.27
C GLU A 113 -18.27 -3.48 1.11
N PHE A 114 -17.16 -2.89 0.64
CA PHE A 114 -15.94 -2.83 1.44
C PHE A 114 -16.03 -1.69 2.45
N ASP A 115 -15.89 -2.01 3.73
CA ASP A 115 -15.91 -1.06 4.83
C ASP A 115 -14.49 -0.83 5.37
N PHE A 116 -13.85 0.25 4.96
CA PHE A 116 -12.51 0.62 5.45
C PHE A 116 -12.52 1.01 6.94
N GLN A 117 -13.67 1.41 7.49
CA GLN A 117 -13.80 1.76 8.92
C GLN A 117 -13.85 0.51 9.82
N ALA A 118 -14.10 -0.65 9.24
CA ALA A 118 -14.03 -1.94 9.94
C ALA A 118 -12.61 -2.50 10.03
N LEU A 119 -11.62 -1.84 9.42
CA LEU A 119 -10.22 -2.22 9.56
C LEU A 119 -9.78 -2.08 11.01
N SER A 120 -8.99 -3.02 11.47
CA SER A 120 -8.43 -3.06 12.83
C SER A 120 -6.95 -2.73 12.82
N GLY A 121 -6.43 -2.30 13.94
CA GLY A 121 -5.03 -1.95 14.10
C GLY A 121 -4.80 -1.09 15.33
N TYR A 122 -3.70 -0.40 15.38
CA TYR A 122 -3.39 0.53 16.45
C TYR A 122 -4.40 1.68 16.49
N ASP A 123 -4.90 1.97 17.69
CA ASP A 123 -5.99 2.93 17.94
C ASP A 123 -5.84 4.28 17.22
N LEU A 124 -4.63 4.84 17.21
CA LEU A 124 -4.36 6.13 16.58
C LEU A 124 -4.41 6.01 15.05
N ALA A 125 -3.86 4.93 14.48
CA ALA A 125 -3.90 4.67 13.05
C ALA A 125 -5.34 4.51 12.56
N VAL A 126 -6.12 3.68 13.23
CA VAL A 126 -7.52 3.42 12.87
C VAL A 126 -8.39 4.68 13.03
N LYS A 127 -8.20 5.47 14.10
CA LYS A 127 -8.96 6.71 14.32
C LYS A 127 -8.63 7.83 13.33
N SER A 128 -7.42 7.82 12.76
CA SER A 128 -6.99 8.79 11.75
C SER A 128 -7.14 8.27 10.31
N LEU A 129 -7.71 7.06 10.14
CA LEU A 129 -7.79 6.41 8.85
C LEU A 129 -8.67 7.19 7.87
N HIS A 130 -8.12 7.42 6.69
CA HIS A 130 -8.80 8.11 5.61
C HIS A 130 -9.17 7.11 4.48
N PRO A 131 -10.29 7.29 3.76
CA PRO A 131 -10.66 6.33 2.70
C PRO A 131 -9.58 6.15 1.64
N ASP A 132 -8.93 7.23 1.21
CA ASP A 132 -7.84 7.24 0.23
C ASP A 132 -6.45 7.28 0.90
N SER A 133 -6.32 6.71 2.11
CA SER A 133 -5.01 6.43 2.71
C SER A 133 -4.39 5.19 2.08
N LEU A 134 -3.06 5.11 2.11
CA LEU A 134 -2.33 3.96 1.61
C LEU A 134 -2.81 2.66 2.25
N ALA A 135 -2.99 2.63 3.56
CA ALA A 135 -3.49 1.47 4.28
C ALA A 135 -4.87 1.02 3.78
N SER A 136 -5.82 1.97 3.60
CA SER A 136 -7.16 1.66 3.10
C SER A 136 -7.15 1.14 1.67
N GLU A 137 -6.35 1.73 0.79
CA GLU A 137 -6.22 1.29 -0.60
C GLU A 137 -5.59 -0.10 -0.72
N LEU A 138 -4.55 -0.37 0.08
CA LEU A 138 -3.92 -1.70 0.13
C LEU A 138 -4.87 -2.76 0.69
N ALA A 139 -5.58 -2.46 1.77
CA ALA A 139 -6.59 -3.37 2.34
C ALA A 139 -7.73 -3.65 1.34
N PHE A 140 -8.14 -2.66 0.56
CA PHE A 140 -9.11 -2.86 -0.51
C PHE A 140 -8.58 -3.76 -1.62
N LEU A 141 -7.33 -3.59 -2.04
CA LEU A 141 -6.69 -4.48 -3.02
C LEU A 141 -6.56 -5.91 -2.47
N ALA A 142 -6.21 -6.08 -1.19
CA ALA A 142 -6.19 -7.37 -0.51
C ALA A 142 -7.57 -8.03 -0.53
N PHE A 143 -8.62 -7.27 -0.20
CA PHE A 143 -10.01 -7.73 -0.26
C PHE A 143 -10.39 -8.20 -1.67
N CYS A 144 -10.13 -7.41 -2.71
CA CYS A 144 -10.43 -7.78 -4.09
C CYS A 144 -9.71 -9.07 -4.50
N LYS A 145 -8.43 -9.21 -4.16
CA LYS A 145 -7.61 -10.38 -4.48
C LYS A 145 -8.06 -11.63 -3.72
N LYS A 146 -8.52 -11.47 -2.49
CA LYS A 146 -9.14 -12.55 -1.72
C LYS A 146 -10.43 -13.05 -2.39
N ARG A 147 -11.29 -12.14 -2.80
CA ARG A 147 -12.54 -12.49 -3.50
C ARG A 147 -12.27 -13.15 -4.85
N GLU A 148 -11.27 -12.67 -5.60
CA GLU A 148 -10.80 -13.30 -6.83
C GLU A 148 -10.37 -14.75 -6.59
N ALA A 149 -9.54 -15.01 -5.56
CA ALA A 149 -9.08 -16.33 -5.21
C ALA A 149 -10.24 -17.28 -4.85
N GLU A 150 -11.19 -16.82 -4.03
CA GLU A 150 -12.38 -17.58 -3.66
C GLU A 150 -13.24 -17.97 -4.87
N CYS A 151 -13.37 -17.08 -5.86
CA CYS A 151 -14.08 -17.37 -7.10
C CYS A 151 -13.33 -18.38 -7.98
N TRP A 152 -12.01 -18.30 -8.09
CA TRP A 152 -11.20 -19.32 -8.78
C TRP A 152 -11.32 -20.69 -8.10
N GLU A 153 -11.30 -20.76 -6.76
CA GLU A 153 -11.45 -21.99 -5.98
C GLU A 153 -12.84 -22.63 -6.21
N SER A 154 -13.87 -21.81 -6.36
CA SER A 154 -15.24 -22.29 -6.67
C SER A 154 -15.48 -22.53 -8.16
N SER A 155 -14.46 -22.31 -9.01
CA SER A 155 -14.56 -22.40 -10.47
C SER A 155 -15.57 -21.43 -11.11
N ASP A 156 -15.83 -20.30 -10.45
CA ASP A 156 -16.62 -19.19 -11.00
C ASP A 156 -15.70 -18.22 -11.75
N GLU A 157 -15.33 -18.61 -12.97
CA GLU A 157 -14.41 -17.87 -13.82
C GLU A 157 -14.89 -16.43 -14.10
N ALA A 158 -16.19 -16.24 -14.33
CA ALA A 158 -16.72 -14.91 -14.65
C ALA A 158 -16.60 -13.94 -13.47
N GLN A 159 -16.89 -14.39 -12.26
CA GLN A 159 -16.73 -13.56 -11.06
C GLN A 159 -15.25 -13.36 -10.70
N ALA A 160 -14.42 -14.37 -10.87
CA ALA A 160 -12.99 -14.24 -10.65
C ALA A 160 -12.36 -13.18 -11.57
N GLU A 161 -12.68 -13.21 -12.86
CA GLU A 161 -12.23 -12.20 -13.82
C GLU A 161 -12.77 -10.80 -13.50
N HIS A 162 -14.01 -10.71 -13.02
CA HIS A 162 -14.58 -9.44 -12.57
C HIS A 162 -13.78 -8.83 -11.41
N TRP A 163 -13.45 -9.64 -10.38
CA TRP A 163 -12.64 -9.17 -9.25
C TRP A 163 -11.21 -8.80 -9.66
N ALA A 164 -10.59 -9.59 -10.55
CA ALA A 164 -9.28 -9.27 -11.11
C ALA A 164 -9.28 -7.93 -11.86
N GLN A 165 -10.30 -7.68 -12.68
CA GLN A 165 -10.46 -6.40 -13.41
C GLN A 165 -10.69 -5.24 -12.46
N LEU A 166 -11.52 -5.40 -11.43
CA LEU A 166 -11.76 -4.37 -10.43
C LEU A 166 -10.47 -3.98 -9.70
N ALA A 167 -9.71 -4.96 -9.21
CA ALA A 167 -8.44 -4.72 -8.57
C ALA A 167 -7.44 -3.99 -9.49
N ALA A 168 -7.32 -4.43 -10.74
CA ALA A 168 -6.44 -3.83 -11.72
C ALA A 168 -6.86 -2.38 -12.08
N GLN A 169 -8.17 -2.15 -12.22
CA GLN A 169 -8.69 -0.81 -12.52
C GLN A 169 -8.50 0.14 -11.35
N PHE A 170 -8.80 -0.30 -10.12
CA PHE A 170 -8.59 0.50 -8.92
C PHE A 170 -7.12 0.84 -8.74
N SER A 171 -6.24 -0.14 -8.83
CA SER A 171 -4.80 0.09 -8.75
C SER A 171 -4.32 1.12 -9.78
N LYS A 172 -4.76 1.02 -11.04
CA LYS A 172 -4.40 1.96 -12.12
C LYS A 172 -4.94 3.36 -11.89
N GLN A 173 -6.13 3.50 -11.31
CA GLN A 173 -6.78 4.80 -11.12
C GLN A 173 -6.32 5.51 -9.85
N HIS A 174 -5.88 4.76 -8.84
CA HIS A 174 -5.48 5.23 -7.51
C HIS A 174 -4.03 4.85 -7.20
N ALA A 175 -3.76 3.77 -6.49
CA ALA A 175 -2.47 3.42 -5.92
C ALA A 175 -1.27 3.68 -6.85
N SER A 176 -1.31 3.19 -8.12
CA SER A 176 -0.20 3.37 -9.06
C SER A 176 0.10 4.82 -9.44
N ARG A 177 -0.79 5.75 -9.15
CA ARG A 177 -0.62 7.15 -9.56
C ARG A 177 0.12 8.00 -8.55
N TRP A 178 0.14 7.59 -7.31
CA TRP A 178 0.66 8.41 -6.23
C TRP A 178 1.66 7.71 -5.30
N VAL A 179 1.63 6.38 -5.21
CA VAL A 179 2.48 5.62 -4.30
C VAL A 179 3.97 5.89 -4.55
N GLY A 180 4.42 5.93 -5.82
CA GLY A 180 5.79 6.30 -6.15
C GLY A 180 6.18 7.69 -5.65
N LYS A 181 5.29 8.68 -5.79
CA LYS A 181 5.52 10.03 -5.27
C LYS A 181 5.56 10.08 -3.74
N ALA A 182 4.71 9.28 -3.08
CA ALA A 182 4.77 9.14 -1.62
C ALA A 182 6.11 8.53 -1.15
N ALA A 183 6.59 7.49 -1.85
CA ALA A 183 7.90 6.90 -1.60
C ALA A 183 9.03 7.92 -1.77
N ASP A 184 9.01 8.72 -2.84
CA ASP A 184 9.98 9.81 -3.05
C ASP A 184 9.93 10.84 -1.92
N CYS A 185 8.73 11.19 -1.43
CA CYS A 185 8.58 12.10 -0.29
C CYS A 185 9.18 11.50 0.99
N LEU A 186 8.93 10.23 1.27
CA LEU A 186 9.49 9.53 2.41
C LEU A 186 11.03 9.46 2.32
N ALA A 187 11.57 9.11 1.18
CA ALA A 187 13.02 9.02 0.96
C ALA A 187 13.73 10.37 1.15
N ARG A 188 13.11 11.49 0.76
CA ARG A 188 13.70 12.83 0.93
C ARG A 188 13.70 13.32 2.37
N THR A 189 12.73 12.90 3.17
CA THR A 189 12.62 13.35 4.56
C THR A 189 13.61 12.63 5.47
N ASP A 190 14.39 11.69 4.94
CA ASP A 190 15.19 10.79 5.75
C ASP A 190 16.47 10.27 5.08
N GLU A 191 17.33 11.18 4.68
CA GLU A 191 18.65 10.82 4.17
C GLU A 191 19.51 10.01 5.19
N ASP A 192 19.26 10.20 6.49
CA ASP A 192 20.01 9.54 7.57
C ASP A 192 19.29 8.30 8.13
N PHE A 193 18.05 8.03 7.71
CA PHE A 193 17.14 7.16 8.46
C PHE A 193 16.95 5.75 7.90
N TYR A 194 16.91 5.64 6.61
CA TYR A 194 16.99 4.40 5.87
C TYR A 194 18.10 4.53 4.85
N PRO A 195 19.13 3.68 4.91
CA PRO A 195 19.97 3.48 3.76
C PRO A 195 19.17 2.68 2.73
N ILE A 196 18.07 3.27 2.27
CA ILE A 196 17.45 2.89 1.02
C ILE A 196 18.29 3.67 0.01
N GLU A 197 19.26 3.02 -0.60
CA GLU A 197 19.64 3.43 -1.94
C GLU A 197 18.33 3.70 -2.67
N PRO A 198 18.15 4.87 -3.32
CA PRO A 198 16.90 5.18 -3.98
C PRO A 198 16.62 4.01 -4.93
N LEU A 199 15.76 3.12 -4.51
CA LEU A 199 15.18 2.11 -5.37
C LEU A 199 14.57 2.92 -6.50
N LYS A 200 15.22 2.93 -7.64
CA LYS A 200 14.65 3.42 -8.88
C LYS A 200 13.43 2.55 -9.12
N ILE A 201 12.33 2.96 -8.51
CA ILE A 201 11.04 2.33 -8.73
C ILE A 201 10.74 2.58 -10.20
N PRO A 202 10.83 1.57 -11.07
CA PRO A 202 10.37 1.73 -12.42
C PRO A 202 8.90 2.12 -12.31
N THR A 203 8.47 3.12 -13.05
CA THR A 203 7.05 3.51 -13.12
C THR A 203 6.24 2.24 -13.39
N ILE A 204 5.60 1.70 -12.35
CA ILE A 204 4.97 0.40 -12.45
C ILE A 204 3.70 0.57 -13.26
N ASN A 205 3.81 0.15 -14.50
CA ASN A 205 2.64 -0.02 -15.35
C ASN A 205 2.01 -1.37 -15.00
N PHE A 206 1.07 -1.37 -14.06
CA PHE A 206 0.35 -2.57 -13.60
C PHE A 206 -0.29 -3.38 -14.74
N THR A 207 -0.44 -2.78 -15.92
CA THR A 207 -0.91 -3.48 -17.13
C THR A 207 0.17 -4.30 -17.84
N GLN A 208 1.45 -4.07 -17.57
CA GLN A 208 2.57 -4.81 -18.17
C GLN A 208 3.15 -5.91 -17.28
N ILE A 209 2.58 -6.11 -16.12
CA ILE A 209 3.10 -7.04 -15.14
C ILE A 209 2.77 -8.47 -15.54
N LYS A 210 3.61 -9.03 -16.40
CA LYS A 210 3.63 -10.46 -16.74
C LYS A 210 4.66 -11.26 -15.95
N THR A 211 5.46 -10.64 -15.10
CA THR A 211 6.47 -11.32 -14.28
C THR A 211 6.30 -10.93 -12.81
N GLU A 212 6.31 -11.93 -11.94
CA GLU A 212 6.05 -11.82 -10.49
C GLU A 212 6.95 -10.81 -9.76
N ALA A 213 8.20 -10.68 -10.18
CA ALA A 213 9.18 -9.81 -9.53
C ALA A 213 8.85 -8.31 -9.62
N THR A 214 8.32 -7.81 -10.73
CA THR A 214 8.08 -6.37 -10.94
C THR A 214 6.85 -5.85 -10.17
N ARG A 215 5.96 -6.73 -9.73
CA ARG A 215 4.70 -6.40 -9.04
C ARG A 215 4.87 -5.92 -7.62
N LEU A 216 5.98 -6.20 -7.02
CA LEU A 216 6.18 -6.16 -5.58
C LEU A 216 7.23 -5.12 -5.15
N GLU A 217 7.99 -4.54 -6.08
CA GLU A 217 8.99 -3.50 -5.80
C GLU A 217 8.40 -2.22 -5.17
N ILE A 218 7.10 -1.95 -5.37
CA ILE A 218 6.43 -0.78 -4.79
C ILE A 218 6.28 -0.90 -3.27
N ILE A 219 5.97 -2.09 -2.79
CA ILE A 219 5.61 -2.31 -1.39
C ILE A 219 6.84 -2.22 -0.49
N VAL A 220 7.97 -2.68 -0.99
CA VAL A 220 9.25 -2.68 -0.27
C VAL A 220 9.89 -1.30 -0.17
N ALA A 221 9.54 -0.37 -1.05
CA ALA A 221 10.01 1.02 -0.96
C ALA A 221 9.46 1.79 0.26
N PHE A 222 8.44 1.25 0.95
CA PHE A 222 7.85 1.87 2.14
C PHE A 222 8.50 1.42 3.45
N PHE A 223 9.30 0.38 3.45
CA PHE A 223 10.03 -0.15 4.58
C PHE A 223 11.53 -0.12 4.37
#